data_28134425be805df13c1c219443e9bc22
#
_entry.id   28134425be805df13c1c219443e9bc22
#
_cell.length_a   1.000
_cell.length_b   1.000
_cell.length_c   1.000
_cell.angle_alpha   90.00
_cell.angle_beta   90.00
_cell.angle_gamma   90.00
#
_symmetry.space_group_name_H-M   'P 1'
#
loop_
_entity.id
_entity.type
_entity.pdbx_description
1 polymer ?
#
loop_
_entity_poly.entity_id
_entity_poly.type
_entity_poly.pdbx_seq_one_letter_code
_entity_poly.pdbx_strand_id
1 'polypeptide(L)'
;EPEVNFNMLSDPRDLERLKQALRFGASILSAPGLATQCSVVFPSSYSPRVARIAMPGLVNGMLRGVLSLLLDVAGPLRGWLIHRLVTQGVTLEKLLADDAALTRFVRSNVGGTWHPSGTCRMGLANDRQAVTLADGRVIGVDNLRVCDASLMPSIPCANTNVPTIMIAERIADLVKAGAQKKTA
;
A
#
# COMPACT_ATOMS: atom_id res chain seq x y z
N GLU A 1 -19.51 -2.38 -13.82
CA GLU A 1 -18.18 -2.10 -13.25
C GLU A 1 -17.53 -3.44 -12.86
N PRO A 2 -16.23 -3.65 -13.08
CA PRO A 2 -15.56 -4.87 -12.66
C PRO A 2 -15.56 -4.98 -11.13
N GLU A 3 -15.87 -6.15 -10.62
CA GLU A 3 -15.70 -6.47 -9.20
C GLU A 3 -14.26 -6.93 -8.96
N VAL A 4 -13.54 -6.22 -8.10
CA VAL A 4 -12.13 -6.53 -7.79
C VAL A 4 -12.03 -6.93 -6.33
N ASN A 5 -11.70 -8.21 -6.09
CA ASN A 5 -11.43 -8.74 -4.76
C ASN A 5 -9.96 -9.12 -4.64
N PHE A 6 -9.20 -8.37 -3.85
CA PHE A 6 -7.78 -8.66 -3.61
C PHE A 6 -7.56 -9.80 -2.61
N ASN A 7 -8.61 -10.29 -1.95
CA ASN A 7 -8.53 -11.36 -0.96
C ASN A 7 -7.41 -11.16 0.08
N MET A 8 -7.29 -9.93 0.57
CA MET A 8 -6.21 -9.52 1.49
C MET A 8 -6.22 -10.37 2.76
N LEU A 9 -5.03 -10.72 3.24
CA LEU A 9 -4.83 -11.56 4.43
C LEU A 9 -5.38 -12.99 4.30
N SER A 10 -5.58 -13.49 3.09
CA SER A 10 -5.91 -14.90 2.86
C SER A 10 -4.76 -15.83 3.24
N ASP A 11 -3.51 -15.38 3.07
CA ASP A 11 -2.33 -16.06 3.60
C ASP A 11 -2.07 -15.59 5.05
N PRO A 12 -2.07 -16.50 6.06
CA PRO A 12 -1.84 -16.10 7.44
C PRO A 12 -0.46 -15.48 7.68
N ARG A 13 0.53 -15.74 6.80
CA ARG A 13 1.86 -15.12 6.88
C ARG A 13 1.80 -13.62 6.63
N ASP A 14 0.86 -13.15 5.83
CA ASP A 14 0.73 -11.71 5.53
C ASP A 14 0.23 -10.94 6.75
N LEU A 15 -0.68 -11.53 7.52
CA LEU A 15 -1.11 -10.96 8.79
C LEU A 15 0.07 -10.80 9.76
N GLU A 16 0.89 -11.85 9.92
CA GLU A 16 2.04 -11.80 10.81
C GLU A 16 3.11 -10.80 10.34
N ARG A 17 3.36 -10.70 9.04
CA ARG A 17 4.26 -9.69 8.45
C ARG A 17 3.78 -8.27 8.72
N LEU A 18 2.48 -7.99 8.58
CA LEU A 18 1.92 -6.68 8.87
C LEU A 18 1.98 -6.33 10.36
N LYS A 19 1.75 -7.30 11.25
CA LYS A 19 1.93 -7.13 12.69
C LYS A 19 3.40 -6.80 13.03
N GLN A 20 4.34 -7.54 12.44
CA GLN A 20 5.78 -7.29 12.61
C GLN A 20 6.18 -5.92 12.05
N ALA A 21 5.70 -5.55 10.87
CA ALA A 21 5.95 -4.24 10.26
C ALA A 21 5.45 -3.09 11.15
N LEU A 22 4.26 -3.26 11.76
CA LEU A 22 3.72 -2.26 12.68
C LEU A 22 4.57 -2.14 13.96
N ARG A 23 4.99 -3.28 14.55
CA ARG A 23 5.90 -3.29 15.71
C ARG A 23 7.25 -2.64 15.37
N PHE A 24 7.80 -2.96 14.20
CA PHE A 24 9.06 -2.39 13.74
C PHE A 24 8.94 -0.88 13.50
N GLY A 25 7.90 -0.42 12.81
CA GLY A 25 7.64 1.00 12.62
C GLY A 25 7.47 1.76 13.95
N ALA A 26 6.76 1.16 14.91
CA ALA A 26 6.62 1.72 16.25
C ALA A 26 7.97 1.83 16.98
N SER A 27 8.83 0.82 16.87
CA SER A 27 10.16 0.84 17.49
C SER A 27 11.07 1.94 16.91
N ILE A 28 10.99 2.16 15.59
CA ILE A 28 11.72 3.26 14.93
C ILE A 28 11.24 4.62 15.45
N LEU A 29 9.93 4.85 15.45
CA LEU A 29 9.35 6.13 15.87
C LEU A 29 9.55 6.42 17.36
N SER A 30 9.73 5.38 18.19
CA SER A 30 10.02 5.48 19.61
C SER A 30 11.52 5.55 19.93
N ALA A 31 12.40 5.45 18.93
CA ALA A 31 13.84 5.54 19.13
C ALA A 31 14.25 6.92 19.67
N PRO A 32 15.22 7.02 20.60
CA PRO A 32 15.57 8.28 21.26
C PRO A 32 15.87 9.45 20.30
N GLY A 33 16.49 9.17 19.15
CA GLY A 33 16.79 10.18 18.12
C GLY A 33 15.56 10.75 17.43
N LEU A 34 14.48 9.98 17.29
CA LEU A 34 13.23 10.41 16.68
C LEU A 34 12.20 10.88 17.71
N ALA A 35 12.22 10.34 18.93
CA ALA A 35 11.30 10.72 20.00
C ALA A 35 11.37 12.21 20.35
N THR A 36 12.52 12.85 20.14
CA THR A 36 12.70 14.31 20.32
C THR A 36 12.01 15.12 19.21
N GLN A 37 11.75 14.54 18.06
CA GLN A 37 11.11 15.18 16.91
C GLN A 37 9.60 14.90 16.85
N CYS A 38 9.13 13.87 17.56
CA CYS A 38 7.74 13.43 17.57
C CYS A 38 7.09 13.77 18.90
N SER A 39 6.03 14.59 18.89
CA SER A 39 5.31 14.93 20.13
C SER A 39 4.39 13.79 20.61
N VAL A 40 3.78 13.04 19.71
CA VAL A 40 2.90 11.90 20.01
C VAL A 40 2.98 10.90 18.87
N VAL A 41 3.20 9.65 19.20
CA VAL A 41 3.09 8.51 18.26
C VAL A 41 1.80 7.77 18.55
N PHE A 42 0.98 7.57 17.54
CA PHE A 42 -0.31 6.90 17.70
C PHE A 42 -0.66 6.06 16.47
N PRO A 43 -1.48 5.01 16.62
CA PRO A 43 -1.95 4.24 15.48
C PRO A 43 -2.90 5.12 14.66
N SER A 44 -2.45 5.57 13.48
CA SER A 44 -3.28 6.32 12.54
C SER A 44 -4.12 5.34 11.72
N SER A 45 -5.08 4.70 12.35
CA SER A 45 -6.12 4.06 11.56
C SER A 45 -7.03 5.15 11.02
N TYR A 46 -7.51 4.97 9.82
CA TYR A 46 -8.64 5.75 9.30
C TYR A 46 -9.88 5.41 10.13
N SER A 47 -9.94 5.97 11.35
CA SER A 47 -11.18 5.86 12.09
C SER A 47 -12.31 6.46 11.25
N PRO A 48 -13.55 6.00 11.34
CA PRO A 48 -14.68 6.57 10.59
C PRO A 48 -14.81 8.09 10.77
N ARG A 49 -14.34 8.62 11.91
CA ARG A 49 -14.30 10.07 12.17
C ARG A 49 -13.24 10.76 11.31
N VAL A 50 -12.02 10.21 11.27
CA VAL A 50 -10.94 10.75 10.44
C VAL A 50 -11.30 10.65 8.97
N ALA A 51 -11.82 9.51 8.52
CA ALA A 51 -12.29 9.34 7.15
C ALA A 51 -13.34 10.38 6.75
N ARG A 52 -14.31 10.65 7.62
CA ARG A 52 -15.36 11.66 7.37
C ARG A 52 -14.77 13.07 7.25
N ILE A 53 -13.87 13.48 8.15
CA ILE A 53 -13.23 14.80 8.13
C ILE A 53 -12.23 14.93 6.96
N ALA A 54 -11.64 13.82 6.52
CA ALA A 54 -10.72 13.79 5.38
C ALA A 54 -11.40 14.03 4.03
N MET A 55 -12.71 13.81 3.92
CA MET A 55 -13.46 14.06 2.68
C MET A 55 -13.35 15.53 2.25
N PRO A 56 -13.18 15.81 0.94
CA PRO A 56 -13.17 17.19 0.43
C PRO A 56 -14.46 17.94 0.77
N GLY A 57 -14.33 19.21 1.09
CA GLY A 57 -15.48 20.09 1.37
C GLY A 57 -15.10 21.25 2.28
N LEU A 58 -15.81 22.39 2.15
CA LEU A 58 -15.56 23.61 2.93
C LEU A 58 -15.71 23.36 4.43
N VAL A 59 -16.78 22.68 4.85
CA VAL A 59 -17.03 22.38 6.27
C VAL A 59 -15.94 21.48 6.83
N ASN A 60 -15.56 20.43 6.11
CA ASN A 60 -14.48 19.55 6.52
C ASN A 60 -13.12 20.27 6.53
N GLY A 61 -12.91 21.20 5.60
CA GLY A 61 -11.74 22.08 5.59
C GLY A 61 -11.64 22.92 6.86
N MET A 62 -12.75 23.56 7.26
CA MET A 62 -12.82 24.33 8.52
C MET A 62 -12.59 23.44 9.75
N LEU A 63 -13.23 22.27 9.81
CA LEU A 63 -13.05 21.32 10.92
C LEU A 63 -11.61 20.84 11.05
N ARG A 64 -10.94 20.55 9.93
CA ARG A 64 -9.50 20.22 9.93
C ARG A 64 -8.64 21.39 10.43
N GLY A 65 -8.94 22.61 9.97
CA GLY A 65 -8.23 23.82 10.43
C GLY A 65 -8.39 24.05 11.93
N VAL A 66 -9.60 23.94 12.44
CA VAL A 66 -9.88 24.08 13.88
C VAL A 66 -9.19 22.97 14.67
N LEU A 67 -9.25 21.72 14.22
CA LEU A 67 -8.58 20.61 14.90
C LEU A 67 -7.05 20.80 14.90
N SER A 68 -6.49 21.21 13.76
CA SER A 68 -5.04 21.52 13.68
C SER A 68 -4.64 22.59 14.69
N LEU A 69 -5.35 23.72 14.68
CA LEU A 69 -5.09 24.82 15.61
C LEU A 69 -5.21 24.38 17.09
N LEU A 70 -6.26 23.61 17.41
CA LEU A 70 -6.42 23.05 18.77
C LEU A 70 -5.24 22.16 19.16
N LEU A 71 -4.78 21.32 18.27
CA LEU A 71 -3.64 20.44 18.51
C LEU A 71 -2.33 21.24 18.62
N ASP A 72 -2.19 22.33 17.87
CA ASP A 72 -0.98 23.18 17.91
C ASP A 72 -0.86 23.96 19.24
N VAL A 73 -1.98 24.46 19.76
CA VAL A 73 -1.98 25.23 21.03
C VAL A 73 -2.14 24.35 22.27
N ALA A 74 -2.51 23.08 22.12
CA ALA A 74 -2.81 22.18 23.24
C ALA A 74 -1.60 21.84 24.12
N GLY A 75 -0.37 22.04 23.64
CA GLY A 75 0.85 21.74 24.39
C GLY A 75 0.83 20.33 24.99
N PRO A 76 0.96 20.19 26.33
CA PRO A 76 0.98 18.88 27.00
C PRO A 76 -0.34 18.10 26.90
N LEU A 77 -1.46 18.78 26.62
CA LEU A 77 -2.77 18.12 26.43
C LEU A 77 -2.95 17.49 25.05
N ARG A 78 -2.04 17.74 24.12
CA ARG A 78 -2.12 17.23 22.73
C ARG A 78 -2.32 15.72 22.68
N GLY A 79 -1.54 14.95 23.44
CA GLY A 79 -1.66 13.50 23.52
C GLY A 79 -3.05 13.04 23.95
N TRP A 80 -3.59 13.65 25.00
CA TRP A 80 -4.93 13.36 25.49
C TRP A 80 -6.00 13.68 24.43
N LEU A 81 -5.89 14.82 23.74
CA LEU A 81 -6.82 15.19 22.67
C LEU A 81 -6.76 14.19 21.51
N ILE A 82 -5.57 13.80 21.07
CA ILE A 82 -5.40 12.78 20.02
C ILE A 82 -6.06 11.47 20.45
N HIS A 83 -5.77 11.00 21.66
CA HIS A 83 -6.36 9.74 22.14
C HIS A 83 -7.87 9.82 22.30
N ARG A 84 -8.42 10.96 22.65
CA ARG A 84 -9.86 11.14 22.82
C ARG A 84 -10.62 11.33 21.52
N LEU A 85 -10.07 12.13 20.60
CA LEU A 85 -10.76 12.54 19.36
C LEU A 85 -10.41 11.65 18.17
N VAL A 86 -9.15 11.24 18.03
CA VAL A 86 -8.64 10.52 16.85
C VAL A 86 -8.66 9.02 17.10
N THR A 87 -7.96 8.52 18.11
CA THR A 87 -7.76 7.08 18.33
C THR A 87 -8.84 6.43 19.20
N GLN A 88 -9.77 7.21 19.74
CA GLN A 88 -10.87 6.70 20.57
C GLN A 88 -10.41 5.85 21.77
N GLY A 89 -9.28 6.23 22.36
CA GLY A 89 -8.71 5.54 23.54
C GLY A 89 -7.77 4.38 23.21
N VAL A 90 -7.57 4.05 21.93
CA VAL A 90 -6.54 3.09 21.52
C VAL A 90 -5.19 3.79 21.53
N THR A 91 -4.30 3.40 22.44
CA THR A 91 -2.91 3.86 22.46
C THR A 91 -2.01 2.84 21.77
N LEU A 92 -0.86 3.30 21.26
CA LEU A 92 0.12 2.42 20.63
C LEU A 92 0.59 1.33 21.61
N GLU A 93 0.84 1.68 22.86
CA GLU A 93 1.27 0.74 23.90
C GLU A 93 0.24 -0.36 24.15
N LYS A 94 -1.04 -0.02 24.31
CA LYS A 94 -2.12 -0.99 24.47
C LYS A 94 -2.23 -1.90 23.27
N LEU A 95 -2.11 -1.34 22.06
CA LEU A 95 -2.19 -2.08 20.82
C LEU A 95 -1.03 -3.08 20.68
N LEU A 96 0.18 -2.69 21.04
CA LEU A 96 1.36 -3.55 20.95
C LEU A 96 1.43 -4.62 22.05
N ALA A 97 0.83 -4.34 23.21
CA ALA A 97 0.80 -5.27 24.35
C ALA A 97 -0.20 -6.42 24.19
N ASP A 98 -1.27 -6.23 23.41
CA ASP A 98 -2.32 -7.24 23.17
C ASP A 98 -2.30 -7.71 21.72
N ASP A 99 -1.82 -8.93 21.50
CA ASP A 99 -1.73 -9.51 20.15
C ASP A 99 -3.10 -9.71 19.49
N ALA A 100 -4.14 -9.98 20.26
CA ALA A 100 -5.50 -10.09 19.73
C ALA A 100 -6.04 -8.73 19.31
N ALA A 101 -5.75 -7.66 20.06
CA ALA A 101 -6.07 -6.29 19.67
C ALA A 101 -5.31 -5.87 18.42
N LEU A 102 -4.02 -6.19 18.34
CA LEU A 102 -3.19 -5.92 17.16
C LEU A 102 -3.71 -6.65 15.91
N THR A 103 -4.09 -7.92 16.06
CA THR A 103 -4.69 -8.70 14.98
C THR A 103 -6.00 -8.09 14.49
N ARG A 104 -6.91 -7.72 15.40
CA ARG A 104 -8.16 -7.03 15.03
C ARG A 104 -7.87 -5.70 14.33
N PHE A 105 -6.92 -4.93 14.84
CA PHE A 105 -6.52 -3.65 14.24
C PHE A 105 -6.00 -3.83 12.81
N VAL A 106 -5.07 -4.74 12.57
CA VAL A 106 -4.54 -5.02 11.23
C VAL A 106 -5.66 -5.45 10.29
N ARG A 107 -6.51 -6.40 10.70
CA ARG A 107 -7.62 -6.89 9.87
C ARG A 107 -8.64 -5.80 9.50
N SER A 108 -8.91 -4.87 10.40
CA SER A 108 -9.87 -3.79 10.16
C SER A 108 -9.30 -2.60 9.39
N ASN A 109 -7.97 -2.51 9.26
CA ASN A 109 -7.30 -1.36 8.66
C ASN A 109 -6.39 -1.71 7.48
N VAL A 110 -6.30 -2.99 7.11
CA VAL A 110 -5.55 -3.38 5.91
C VAL A 110 -6.19 -2.78 4.67
N GLY A 111 -5.36 -2.23 3.80
CA GLY A 111 -5.79 -1.63 2.54
C GLY A 111 -4.74 -1.80 1.45
N GLY A 112 -5.12 -1.56 0.22
CA GLY A 112 -4.22 -1.57 -0.92
C GLY A 112 -3.41 -0.27 -1.03
N THR A 113 -2.20 -0.39 -1.52
CA THR A 113 -1.34 0.76 -1.85
C THR A 113 -1.45 1.20 -3.30
N TRP A 114 -2.48 0.74 -4.02
CA TRP A 114 -2.77 1.09 -5.41
C TRP A 114 -1.63 0.72 -6.39
N HIS A 115 -0.95 -0.39 -6.14
CA HIS A 115 0.07 -0.96 -6.99
C HIS A 115 -0.31 -2.37 -7.47
N PRO A 116 -1.45 -2.55 -8.19
CA PRO A 116 -1.84 -3.85 -8.72
C PRO A 116 -0.81 -4.32 -9.74
N SER A 117 -0.45 -5.61 -9.68
CA SER A 117 0.55 -6.20 -10.57
C SER A 117 0.33 -7.71 -10.68
N GLY A 118 0.93 -8.33 -11.70
CA GLY A 118 1.02 -9.79 -11.82
C GLY A 118 -0.19 -10.52 -12.38
N THR A 119 -1.28 -9.84 -12.79
CA THR A 119 -2.48 -10.49 -13.33
C THR A 119 -2.28 -11.11 -14.73
N CYS A 120 -1.27 -10.63 -15.48
CA CYS A 120 -0.83 -11.22 -16.75
C CYS A 120 0.64 -11.62 -16.65
N ARG A 121 1.03 -12.25 -15.54
CA ARG A 121 2.43 -12.53 -15.20
C ARG A 121 3.18 -13.19 -16.35
N MET A 122 4.42 -12.75 -16.58
CA MET A 122 5.29 -13.38 -17.53
C MET A 122 5.90 -14.68 -16.96
N GLY A 123 6.17 -15.64 -17.85
CA GLY A 123 6.81 -16.89 -17.51
C GLY A 123 7.23 -17.68 -18.75
N LEU A 124 7.62 -18.92 -18.55
CA LEU A 124 7.94 -19.83 -19.63
C LEU A 124 6.66 -20.34 -20.30
N ALA A 125 6.73 -20.72 -21.57
CA ALA A 125 5.59 -21.20 -22.35
C ALA A 125 4.91 -22.44 -21.74
N ASN A 126 5.63 -23.23 -20.94
CA ASN A 126 5.13 -24.41 -20.24
C ASN A 126 4.68 -24.14 -18.80
N ASP A 127 4.79 -22.90 -18.32
CA ASP A 127 4.28 -22.49 -16.99
C ASP A 127 2.77 -22.27 -17.08
N ARG A 128 1.99 -23.15 -16.46
CA ARG A 128 0.52 -23.08 -16.44
C ARG A 128 -0.05 -21.83 -15.77
N GLN A 129 0.74 -21.10 -15.01
CA GLN A 129 0.34 -19.85 -14.36
C GLN A 129 0.79 -18.63 -15.15
N ALA A 130 1.62 -18.77 -16.19
CA ALA A 130 2.01 -17.66 -17.03
C ALA A 130 0.90 -17.32 -18.04
N VAL A 131 0.66 -16.03 -18.22
CA VAL A 131 -0.26 -15.49 -19.24
C VAL A 131 0.55 -14.95 -20.42
N THR A 132 1.75 -14.47 -20.18
CA THR A 132 2.63 -13.88 -21.21
C THR A 132 4.03 -14.47 -21.15
N LEU A 133 4.72 -14.36 -22.28
CA LEU A 133 6.17 -14.57 -22.35
C LEU A 133 6.93 -13.33 -21.87
N ALA A 134 8.24 -13.46 -21.70
CA ALA A 134 9.11 -12.35 -21.24
C ALA A 134 9.16 -11.13 -22.19
N ASP A 135 8.73 -11.31 -23.43
CA ASP A 135 8.59 -10.24 -24.43
C ASP A 135 7.17 -9.65 -24.50
N GLY A 136 6.32 -9.96 -23.52
CA GLY A 136 4.95 -9.48 -23.39
C GLY A 136 3.94 -10.16 -24.32
N ARG A 137 4.33 -11.09 -25.18
CA ARG A 137 3.37 -11.83 -26.03
C ARG A 137 2.47 -12.70 -25.19
N VAL A 138 1.17 -12.65 -25.47
CA VAL A 138 0.18 -13.50 -24.79
C VAL A 138 0.32 -14.93 -25.30
N ILE A 139 0.41 -15.89 -24.38
CA ILE A 139 0.56 -17.31 -24.72
C ILE A 139 -0.74 -17.81 -25.39
N GLY A 140 -0.61 -18.43 -26.56
CA GLY A 140 -1.75 -18.96 -27.29
C GLY A 140 -2.59 -17.93 -28.08
N VAL A 141 -2.16 -16.67 -28.13
CA VAL A 141 -2.84 -15.62 -28.90
C VAL A 141 -1.85 -14.91 -29.81
N ASP A 142 -2.12 -14.85 -31.10
CA ASP A 142 -1.26 -14.18 -32.06
C ASP A 142 -1.46 -12.65 -32.03
N ASN A 143 -0.36 -11.93 -32.27
CA ASN A 143 -0.33 -10.47 -32.42
C ASN A 143 -0.85 -9.67 -31.22
N LEU A 144 -0.95 -10.28 -30.04
CA LEU A 144 -1.34 -9.62 -28.81
C LEU A 144 -0.15 -9.54 -27.82
N ARG A 145 0.05 -8.38 -27.24
CA ARG A 145 1.03 -8.13 -26.16
C ARG A 145 0.41 -7.38 -25.01
N VAL A 146 0.91 -7.66 -23.83
CA VAL A 146 0.66 -6.88 -22.61
C VAL A 146 1.93 -6.09 -22.30
N CYS A 147 1.79 -4.84 -21.84
CA CYS A 147 2.92 -3.95 -21.56
C CYS A 147 2.61 -3.02 -20.39
N ASP A 148 2.43 -3.57 -19.20
CA ASP A 148 2.17 -2.85 -17.97
C ASP A 148 2.62 -3.65 -16.74
N ALA A 149 2.27 -3.19 -15.53
CA ALA A 149 2.63 -3.86 -14.28
C ALA A 149 2.05 -5.27 -14.14
N SER A 150 1.03 -5.64 -14.92
CA SER A 150 0.44 -6.98 -14.86
C SER A 150 1.41 -8.08 -15.32
N LEU A 151 2.44 -7.71 -16.10
CA LEU A 151 3.51 -8.63 -16.53
C LEU A 151 4.42 -9.12 -15.39
N MET A 152 4.48 -8.41 -14.28
CA MET A 152 5.42 -8.71 -13.20
C MET A 152 5.17 -10.11 -12.62
N PRO A 153 6.17 -11.01 -12.60
CA PRO A 153 6.00 -12.35 -12.03
C PRO A 153 5.92 -12.35 -10.51
N SER A 154 6.43 -11.29 -9.88
CA SER A 154 6.34 -11.02 -8.44
C SER A 154 6.30 -9.52 -8.19
N ILE A 155 5.75 -9.12 -7.07
CA ILE A 155 5.73 -7.70 -6.66
C ILE A 155 7.15 -7.25 -6.35
N PRO A 156 7.66 -6.16 -6.96
CA PRO A 156 9.00 -5.64 -6.66
C PRO A 156 9.01 -5.03 -5.23
N CYS A 157 10.19 -5.01 -4.60
CA CYS A 157 10.40 -4.32 -3.31
C CYS A 157 10.46 -2.79 -3.48
N ALA A 158 9.61 -2.22 -4.33
CA ALA A 158 9.56 -0.80 -4.65
C ALA A 158 8.17 -0.43 -5.19
N ASN A 159 7.87 0.87 -5.27
CA ASN A 159 6.71 1.35 -6.00
C ASN A 159 6.79 0.90 -7.47
N THR A 160 5.65 0.50 -8.04
CA THR A 160 5.59 -0.14 -9.36
C THR A 160 5.82 0.80 -10.54
N ASN A 161 5.80 2.13 -10.35
CA ASN A 161 5.89 3.09 -11.45
C ASN A 161 7.18 2.94 -12.27
N VAL A 162 8.35 3.06 -11.64
CA VAL A 162 9.64 2.95 -12.34
C VAL A 162 9.86 1.56 -12.94
N PRO A 163 9.60 0.44 -12.23
CA PRO A 163 9.65 -0.89 -12.85
C PRO A 163 8.71 -1.05 -14.04
N THR A 164 7.52 -0.46 -14.02
CA THR A 164 6.59 -0.50 -15.16
C THR A 164 7.14 0.24 -16.38
N ILE A 165 7.72 1.42 -16.19
CA ILE A 165 8.38 2.17 -17.27
C ILE A 165 9.53 1.34 -17.85
N MET A 166 10.37 0.73 -17.02
CA MET A 166 11.46 -0.13 -17.48
C MET A 166 10.96 -1.32 -18.31
N ILE A 167 9.87 -1.97 -17.89
CA ILE A 167 9.22 -3.05 -18.66
C ILE A 167 8.77 -2.50 -20.01
N ALA A 168 8.10 -1.35 -20.03
CA ALA A 168 7.56 -0.75 -21.25
C ALA A 168 8.67 -0.42 -22.26
N GLU A 169 9.78 0.20 -21.83
CA GLU A 169 10.94 0.48 -22.67
C GLU A 169 11.53 -0.81 -23.25
N ARG A 170 11.71 -1.84 -22.42
CA ARG A 170 12.23 -3.12 -22.87
C ARG A 170 11.32 -3.79 -23.91
N ILE A 171 9.99 -3.78 -23.70
CA ILE A 171 9.03 -4.34 -24.66
C ILE A 171 9.04 -3.54 -25.96
N ALA A 172 9.12 -2.22 -25.89
CA ALA A 172 9.20 -1.36 -27.08
C ALA A 172 10.42 -1.70 -27.94
N ASP A 173 11.58 -1.93 -27.35
CA ASP A 173 12.79 -2.35 -28.08
C ASP A 173 12.60 -3.71 -28.75
N LEU A 174 11.98 -4.67 -28.07
CA LEU A 174 11.70 -6.00 -28.64
C LEU A 174 10.71 -5.92 -29.79
N VAL A 175 9.72 -5.04 -29.72
CA VAL A 175 8.76 -4.79 -30.82
C VAL A 175 9.47 -4.21 -32.03
N LYS A 176 10.31 -3.18 -31.85
CA LYS A 176 11.11 -2.56 -32.93
C LYS A 176 12.04 -3.57 -33.60
N ALA A 177 12.77 -4.37 -32.82
CA ALA A 177 13.67 -5.40 -33.34
C ALA A 177 12.92 -6.49 -34.12
N GLY A 178 11.72 -6.87 -33.68
CA GLY A 178 10.86 -7.83 -34.38
C GLY A 178 10.28 -7.30 -35.70
N ALA A 179 9.99 -6.00 -35.77
CA ALA A 179 9.53 -5.36 -37.01
C ALA A 179 10.64 -5.30 -38.08
N GLN A 180 11.87 -4.99 -37.68
CA GLN A 180 13.03 -4.94 -38.58
C GLN A 180 13.35 -6.31 -39.21
N LYS A 181 13.15 -7.42 -38.48
CA LYS A 181 13.37 -8.77 -39.01
C LYS A 181 12.31 -9.23 -40.04
N LYS A 182 11.13 -8.59 -40.07
CA LYS A 182 10.08 -8.89 -41.03
C LYS A 182 10.22 -8.14 -42.37
N THR A 183 11.06 -7.11 -42.40
CA THR A 183 11.31 -6.22 -43.57
C THR A 183 12.65 -6.48 -44.26
N ALA A 184 13.46 -7.37 -43.72
CA ALA A 184 14.72 -7.87 -44.32
C ALA A 184 14.54 -9.29 -44.85
#